data_3253fe636fe71ffb4ba763876b794427
#
_entry.id   3253fe636fe71ffb4ba763876b794427
#
_cell.length_a   1.000
_cell.length_b   1.000
_cell.length_c   1.000
_cell.angle_alpha   90.00
_cell.angle_beta   90.00
_cell.angle_gamma   90.00
#
_symmetry.space_group_name_H-M   'P 1'
#
loop_
_entity.id
_entity.type
_entity.pdbx_description
1 polymer ?
#
loop_
_entity_poly.entity_id
_entity_poly.type
_entity_poly.pdbx_seq_one_letter_code
_entity_poly.pdbx_strand_id
1 'polypeptide(L)'
;MLKSNTNLLEYLALIEDPRRKQGQRHELKNILLISLMSIMSGYIGYRATGDFMKRNKKDLLLTLKPKSGKLPSFDVIRQVLIHINFEHFSKQFHDWAMKYVKIKPSEWLSLDGKAIGGTVTNSQSSHQNFVSLVSLYCSKRGLILGNAQVINSKQSEISVVQKLIESLDLKGVFFSLDALHCQKKLQPLL
;
A
#
# COMPACT_ATOMS: atom_id res chain seq x y z
N MET A 1 -10.87 -6.19 -27.32
CA MET A 1 -11.98 -5.77 -26.46
C MET A 1 -11.45 -5.60 -25.05
N LEU A 2 -11.17 -4.39 -24.63
CA LEU A 2 -10.80 -4.05 -23.25
C LEU A 2 -12.09 -4.13 -22.40
N LYS A 3 -12.30 -5.25 -21.73
CA LYS A 3 -13.43 -5.44 -20.82
C LYS A 3 -13.15 -4.74 -19.51
N SER A 4 -14.10 -3.90 -19.14
CA SER A 4 -14.34 -3.24 -17.84
C SER A 4 -13.15 -2.44 -17.30
N ASN A 5 -13.19 -1.13 -17.50
CA ASN A 5 -12.52 -0.14 -16.66
C ASN A 5 -12.98 -0.34 -15.21
N THR A 6 -12.33 -1.26 -14.50
CA THR A 6 -12.54 -1.38 -13.06
C THR A 6 -11.87 -0.18 -12.42
N ASN A 7 -12.69 0.79 -12.07
CA ASN A 7 -12.23 2.08 -11.55
C ASN A 7 -11.58 1.86 -10.17
N LEU A 8 -10.40 2.40 -9.95
CA LEU A 8 -9.73 2.40 -8.64
C LEU A 8 -10.66 2.88 -7.51
N LEU A 9 -11.54 3.86 -7.80
CA LEU A 9 -12.53 4.35 -6.83
C LEU A 9 -13.48 3.28 -6.30
N GLU A 10 -13.81 2.25 -7.08
CA GLU A 10 -14.65 1.13 -6.64
C GLU A 10 -13.92 0.30 -5.58
N TYR A 11 -12.62 0.04 -5.77
CA TYR A 11 -11.81 -0.66 -4.78
C TYR A 11 -11.58 0.16 -3.51
N LEU A 12 -11.33 1.45 -3.65
CA LEU A 12 -11.19 2.34 -2.51
C LEU A 12 -12.52 2.49 -1.72
N ALA A 13 -13.66 2.29 -2.37
CA ALA A 13 -14.97 2.32 -1.72
C ALA A 13 -15.25 1.07 -0.86
N LEU A 14 -14.51 -0.03 -1.07
CA LEU A 14 -14.63 -1.25 -0.25
C LEU A 14 -13.90 -1.14 1.09
N ILE A 15 -13.07 -0.11 1.26
CA ILE A 15 -12.30 0.10 2.47
C ILE A 15 -13.21 0.64 3.56
N GLU A 16 -13.17 0.03 4.74
CA GLU A 16 -13.94 0.45 5.89
C GLU A 16 -13.46 1.82 6.39
N ASP A 17 -14.41 2.74 6.61
CA ASP A 17 -14.11 4.08 7.08
C ASP A 17 -13.91 4.07 8.61
N PRO A 18 -12.70 4.33 9.11
CA PRO A 18 -12.40 4.30 10.53
C PRO A 18 -13.05 5.46 11.31
N ARG A 19 -13.63 6.43 10.61
CA ARG A 19 -14.21 7.62 11.24
C ARG A 19 -15.66 7.38 11.70
N ARG A 20 -16.05 8.04 12.80
CA ARG A 20 -17.45 8.10 13.21
C ARG A 20 -18.29 8.83 12.15
N LYS A 21 -19.59 8.53 12.06
CA LYS A 21 -20.52 9.12 11.06
C LYS A 21 -20.45 10.65 10.98
N GLN A 22 -20.31 11.33 12.13
CA GLN A 22 -20.19 12.80 12.18
C GLN A 22 -18.90 13.32 11.50
N GLY A 23 -17.84 12.50 11.43
CA GLY A 23 -16.56 12.82 10.78
C GLY A 23 -16.50 12.53 9.28
N GLN A 24 -17.56 11.96 8.69
CA GLN A 24 -17.59 11.48 7.31
C GLN A 24 -18.13 12.53 6.29
N ARG A 25 -17.90 13.82 6.56
CA ARG A 25 -18.31 14.90 5.61
C ARG A 25 -17.73 14.69 4.19
N HIS A 26 -16.52 14.16 4.12
CA HIS A 26 -15.83 13.82 2.88
C HIS A 26 -15.80 12.30 2.74
N GLU A 27 -16.17 11.78 1.58
CA GLU A 27 -16.15 10.34 1.32
C GLU A 27 -14.72 9.79 1.42
N LEU A 28 -14.54 8.64 2.09
CA LEU A 28 -13.23 8.03 2.31
C LEU A 28 -12.49 7.78 0.99
N LYS A 29 -13.16 7.21 0.00
CA LYS A 29 -12.58 6.93 -1.33
C LYS A 29 -11.96 8.17 -1.99
N ASN A 30 -12.58 9.35 -1.84
CA ASN A 30 -12.07 10.60 -2.38
C ASN A 30 -10.82 11.08 -1.62
N ILE A 31 -10.80 10.92 -0.29
CA ILE A 31 -9.62 11.24 0.53
C ILE A 31 -8.44 10.35 0.12
N LEU A 32 -8.66 9.06 -0.03
CA LEU A 32 -7.63 8.10 -0.43
C LEU A 32 -7.12 8.37 -1.85
N LEU A 33 -8.02 8.67 -2.79
CA LEU A 33 -7.64 9.01 -4.15
C LEU A 33 -6.80 10.29 -4.21
N ILE A 34 -7.20 11.35 -3.49
CA ILE A 34 -6.41 12.60 -3.39
C ILE A 34 -5.02 12.29 -2.84
N SER A 35 -4.91 11.46 -1.80
CA SER A 35 -3.64 11.08 -1.19
C SER A 35 -2.73 10.35 -2.20
N LEU A 36 -3.28 9.39 -2.95
CA LEU A 36 -2.55 8.68 -3.99
C LEU A 36 -2.09 9.62 -5.11
N MET A 37 -2.98 10.47 -5.63
CA MET A 37 -2.65 11.45 -6.67
C MET A 37 -1.55 12.41 -6.22
N SER A 38 -1.62 12.87 -4.97
CA SER A 38 -0.62 13.75 -4.35
C SER A 38 0.76 13.07 -4.35
N ILE A 39 0.84 11.84 -3.83
CA ILE A 39 2.09 11.08 -3.75
C ILE A 39 2.65 10.81 -5.16
N MET A 40 1.82 10.38 -6.10
CA MET A 40 2.20 10.14 -7.49
C MET A 40 2.70 11.40 -8.20
N SER A 41 2.26 12.58 -7.75
CA SER A 41 2.70 13.89 -8.25
C SER A 41 3.93 14.44 -7.48
N GLY A 42 4.55 13.65 -6.61
CA GLY A 42 5.75 14.03 -5.84
C GLY A 42 5.48 14.83 -4.56
N TYR A 43 4.20 15.04 -4.20
CA TYR A 43 3.84 15.72 -2.96
C TYR A 43 3.77 14.72 -1.80
N ILE A 44 4.87 14.52 -1.09
CA ILE A 44 4.99 13.55 -0.01
C ILE A 44 4.73 14.22 1.35
N GLY A 45 3.81 13.65 2.13
CA GLY A 45 3.43 14.14 3.45
C GLY A 45 2.17 15.01 3.45
N TYR A 46 1.55 15.14 4.63
CA TYR A 46 0.21 15.74 4.77
C TYR A 46 0.14 17.21 4.34
N ARG A 47 1.15 18.02 4.70
CA ARG A 47 1.21 19.44 4.31
C ARG A 47 1.37 19.59 2.81
N ALA A 48 2.27 18.81 2.21
CA ALA A 48 2.46 18.81 0.76
C ALA A 48 1.18 18.39 0.03
N THR A 49 0.44 17.39 0.55
CA THR A 49 -0.89 17.04 0.02
C THR A 49 -1.87 18.22 0.09
N GLY A 50 -1.79 19.03 1.16
CA GLY A 50 -2.56 20.28 1.25
C GLY A 50 -2.23 21.26 0.14
N ASP A 51 -0.96 21.41 -0.21
CA ASP A 51 -0.51 22.30 -1.29
C ASP A 51 -0.88 21.74 -2.67
N PHE A 52 -0.78 20.42 -2.87
CA PHE A 52 -1.30 19.75 -4.06
C PHE A 52 -2.79 20.06 -4.27
N MET A 53 -3.61 19.93 -3.22
CA MET A 53 -5.04 20.22 -3.29
C MET A 53 -5.34 21.69 -3.60
N LYS A 54 -4.56 22.63 -3.05
CA LYS A 54 -4.73 24.06 -3.36
C LYS A 54 -4.46 24.35 -4.82
N ARG A 55 -3.36 23.80 -5.36
CA ARG A 55 -2.95 24.01 -6.76
C ARG A 55 -3.92 23.41 -7.76
N ASN A 56 -4.46 22.23 -7.45
CA ASN A 56 -5.34 21.47 -8.34
C ASN A 56 -6.83 21.56 -7.94
N LYS A 57 -7.21 22.59 -7.17
CA LYS A 57 -8.54 22.69 -6.56
C LYS A 57 -9.69 22.57 -7.56
N LYS A 58 -9.60 23.26 -8.69
CA LYS A 58 -10.65 23.28 -9.72
C LYS A 58 -10.85 21.89 -10.31
N ASP A 59 -9.77 21.24 -10.73
CA ASP A 59 -9.82 19.94 -11.39
C ASP A 59 -10.27 18.84 -10.44
N LEU A 60 -9.82 18.88 -9.18
CA LEU A 60 -10.25 17.95 -8.15
C LEU A 60 -11.74 18.09 -7.83
N LEU A 61 -12.27 19.30 -7.75
CA LEU A 61 -13.72 19.53 -7.53
C LEU A 61 -14.56 19.05 -8.72
N LEU A 62 -14.10 19.29 -9.95
CA LEU A 62 -14.78 18.83 -11.16
C LEU A 62 -14.78 17.31 -11.29
N THR A 63 -13.65 16.66 -10.96
CA THR A 63 -13.47 15.22 -11.11
C THR A 63 -14.15 14.43 -10.01
N LEU A 64 -13.95 14.83 -8.75
CA LEU A 64 -14.42 14.07 -7.60
C LEU A 64 -15.88 14.40 -7.23
N LYS A 65 -16.36 15.55 -7.62
CA LYS A 65 -17.73 16.05 -7.34
C LYS A 65 -18.16 15.77 -5.89
N PRO A 66 -17.38 16.23 -4.89
CA PRO A 66 -17.67 15.90 -3.49
C PRO A 66 -19.03 16.48 -3.09
N LYS A 67 -19.84 15.70 -2.38
CA LYS A 67 -21.19 16.09 -1.91
C LYS A 67 -21.20 17.41 -1.13
N SER A 68 -20.11 17.69 -0.41
CA SER A 68 -19.93 18.94 0.36
C SER A 68 -19.56 20.15 -0.49
N GLY A 69 -19.27 19.98 -1.78
CA GLY A 69 -18.73 21.03 -2.66
C GLY A 69 -17.35 21.54 -2.26
N LYS A 70 -16.69 20.90 -1.28
CA LYS A 70 -15.39 21.30 -0.74
C LYS A 70 -14.43 20.12 -0.69
N LEU A 71 -13.13 20.40 -0.83
CA LEU A 71 -12.08 19.42 -0.60
C LEU A 71 -11.81 19.26 0.91
N PRO A 72 -11.31 18.09 1.37
CA PRO A 72 -10.89 17.90 2.74
C PRO A 72 -9.70 18.81 3.09
N SER A 73 -9.50 19.10 4.36
CA SER A 73 -8.25 19.71 4.82
C SER A 73 -7.15 18.66 4.91
N PHE A 74 -5.88 19.10 4.97
CA PHE A 74 -4.76 18.17 5.20
C PHE A 74 -4.84 17.47 6.56
N ASP A 75 -5.45 18.08 7.57
CA ASP A 75 -5.69 17.45 8.87
C ASP A 75 -6.68 16.29 8.77
N VAL A 76 -7.75 16.43 7.97
CA VAL A 76 -8.68 15.33 7.72
C VAL A 76 -7.97 14.17 7.02
N ILE A 77 -7.13 14.46 6.02
CA ILE A 77 -6.33 13.44 5.35
C ILE A 77 -5.40 12.74 6.34
N ARG A 78 -4.68 13.51 7.16
CA ARG A 78 -3.81 12.99 8.21
C ARG A 78 -4.56 12.05 9.17
N GLN A 79 -5.72 12.47 9.67
CA GLN A 79 -6.51 11.66 10.60
C GLN A 79 -6.98 10.36 9.96
N VAL A 80 -7.40 10.39 8.71
CA VAL A 80 -7.78 9.18 7.98
C VAL A 80 -6.59 8.23 7.82
N LEU A 81 -5.44 8.72 7.33
CA LEU A 81 -4.28 7.87 7.04
C LEU A 81 -3.62 7.28 8.30
N ILE A 82 -3.78 7.92 9.47
CA ILE A 82 -3.30 7.36 10.74
C ILE A 82 -4.18 6.20 11.23
N HIS A 83 -5.48 6.25 10.96
CA HIS A 83 -6.43 5.28 11.53
C HIS A 83 -6.91 4.23 10.54
N ILE A 84 -6.56 4.35 9.25
CA ILE A 84 -6.96 3.39 8.23
C ILE A 84 -6.30 2.03 8.50
N ASN A 85 -7.04 0.95 8.24
CA ASN A 85 -6.47 -0.38 8.25
C ASN A 85 -5.54 -0.54 7.04
N PHE A 86 -4.23 -0.55 7.29
CA PHE A 86 -3.20 -0.63 6.25
C PHE A 86 -3.29 -1.94 5.45
N GLU A 87 -3.53 -3.07 6.10
CA GLU A 87 -3.61 -4.37 5.43
C GLU A 87 -4.78 -4.40 4.46
N HIS A 88 -5.95 -3.91 4.91
CA HIS A 88 -7.13 -3.84 4.05
C HIS A 88 -6.93 -2.87 2.87
N PHE A 89 -6.34 -1.69 3.13
CA PHE A 89 -5.99 -0.73 2.08
C PHE A 89 -5.02 -1.34 1.05
N SER A 90 -3.93 -1.96 1.52
CA SER A 90 -2.94 -2.62 0.66
C SER A 90 -3.56 -3.72 -0.18
N LYS A 91 -4.45 -4.53 0.42
CA LYS A 91 -5.14 -5.59 -0.29
C LYS A 91 -6.02 -5.04 -1.42
N GLN A 92 -6.86 -4.05 -1.15
CA GLN A 92 -7.74 -3.47 -2.16
C GLN A 92 -6.96 -2.82 -3.31
N PHE A 93 -5.87 -2.12 -2.98
CA PHE A 93 -4.99 -1.53 -3.98
C PHE A 93 -4.28 -2.59 -4.83
N HIS A 94 -3.79 -3.66 -4.19
CA HIS A 94 -3.18 -4.81 -4.86
C HIS A 94 -4.18 -5.50 -5.81
N ASP A 95 -5.37 -5.83 -5.32
CA ASP A 95 -6.42 -6.52 -6.10
C ASP A 95 -6.83 -5.70 -7.34
N TRP A 96 -6.84 -4.36 -7.21
CA TRP A 96 -7.02 -3.47 -8.37
C TRP A 96 -5.83 -3.53 -9.33
N ALA A 97 -4.61 -3.37 -8.83
CA ALA A 97 -3.40 -3.32 -9.66
C ALA A 97 -3.16 -4.62 -10.43
N MET A 98 -3.40 -5.77 -9.80
CA MET A 98 -3.22 -7.09 -10.41
C MET A 98 -4.14 -7.37 -11.59
N LYS A 99 -5.23 -6.62 -11.77
CA LYS A 99 -6.05 -6.72 -12.98
C LYS A 99 -5.34 -6.22 -14.24
N TYR A 100 -4.34 -5.36 -14.07
CA TYR A 100 -3.54 -4.80 -15.16
C TYR A 100 -2.20 -5.51 -15.33
N VAL A 101 -1.84 -6.42 -14.42
CA VAL A 101 -0.56 -7.12 -14.41
C VAL A 101 -0.78 -8.61 -14.67
N LYS A 102 -0.21 -9.12 -15.76
CA LYS A 102 -0.12 -10.57 -16.03
C LYS A 102 1.31 -11.00 -15.83
N ILE A 103 1.59 -11.74 -14.77
CA ILE A 103 2.89 -12.34 -14.53
C ILE A 103 3.02 -13.53 -15.45
N LYS A 104 4.17 -13.64 -16.13
CA LYS A 104 4.45 -14.75 -17.03
C LYS A 104 5.36 -15.77 -16.35
N PRO A 105 5.28 -17.06 -16.73
CA PRO A 105 6.28 -18.04 -16.32
C PRO A 105 7.70 -17.54 -16.62
N SER A 106 8.65 -17.93 -15.80
CA SER A 106 10.07 -17.57 -15.89
C SER A 106 10.38 -16.08 -15.63
N GLU A 107 9.46 -15.31 -15.04
CA GLU A 107 9.79 -13.96 -14.55
C GLU A 107 10.53 -14.03 -13.22
N TRP A 108 11.51 -13.14 -13.06
CA TRP A 108 12.29 -12.99 -11.82
C TRP A 108 11.59 -12.02 -10.89
N LEU A 109 11.39 -12.46 -9.65
CA LEU A 109 10.79 -11.70 -8.57
C LEU A 109 11.79 -11.55 -7.44
N SER A 110 12.02 -10.33 -6.97
CA SER A 110 12.93 -10.05 -5.88
C SER A 110 12.15 -9.70 -4.61
N LEU A 111 12.48 -10.32 -3.51
CA LEU A 111 11.97 -9.99 -2.19
C LEU A 111 12.98 -9.13 -1.45
N ASP A 112 12.52 -7.99 -0.96
CA ASP A 112 13.33 -7.06 -0.16
C ASP A 112 12.55 -6.58 1.05
N GLY A 113 13.19 -6.61 2.20
CA GLY A 113 12.65 -6.13 3.47
C GLY A 113 13.32 -4.83 3.89
N LYS A 114 12.53 -3.78 4.10
CA LYS A 114 13.04 -2.47 4.52
C LYS A 114 12.44 -2.02 5.83
N ALA A 115 13.28 -1.78 6.82
CA ALA A 115 12.86 -1.19 8.09
C ALA A 115 12.42 0.27 7.89
N ILE A 116 11.28 0.63 8.47
CA ILE A 116 10.76 1.99 8.47
C ILE A 116 11.32 2.74 9.68
N GLY A 117 12.38 3.52 9.48
CA GLY A 117 13.14 4.18 10.56
C GLY A 117 12.28 5.04 11.50
N GLY A 118 11.24 5.70 10.99
CA GLY A 118 10.31 6.49 11.82
C GLY A 118 9.43 5.68 12.78
N THR A 119 9.48 4.34 12.73
CA THR A 119 8.71 3.45 13.61
C THR A 119 9.55 2.82 14.72
N VAL A 120 10.84 3.12 14.77
CA VAL A 120 11.75 2.59 15.80
C VAL A 120 11.35 3.11 17.17
N THR A 121 11.08 2.16 18.09
CA THR A 121 10.88 2.44 19.50
C THR A 121 11.98 1.77 20.31
N ASN A 122 12.26 2.29 21.51
CA ASN A 122 13.35 1.79 22.36
C ASN A 122 14.73 1.84 21.67
N SER A 123 15.02 2.92 20.95
CA SER A 123 16.24 3.08 20.16
C SER A 123 17.55 2.96 20.94
N GLN A 124 17.51 3.12 22.27
CA GLN A 124 18.67 2.99 23.16
C GLN A 124 18.81 1.59 23.79
N SER A 125 17.89 0.67 23.53
CA SER A 125 17.95 -0.70 24.05
C SER A 125 18.58 -1.66 23.04
N SER A 126 19.12 -2.79 23.53
CA SER A 126 19.63 -3.89 22.69
C SER A 126 18.53 -4.54 21.84
N HIS A 127 17.25 -4.37 22.23
CA HIS A 127 16.08 -4.85 21.50
C HIS A 127 15.23 -3.69 21.02
N GLN A 128 15.51 -3.21 19.81
CA GLN A 128 14.72 -2.17 19.17
C GLN A 128 13.48 -2.79 18.53
N ASN A 129 12.32 -2.18 18.77
CA ASN A 129 11.10 -2.52 18.05
C ASN A 129 10.94 -1.59 16.85
N PHE A 130 10.68 -2.16 15.69
CA PHE A 130 10.43 -1.42 14.45
C PHE A 130 9.46 -2.17 13.54
N VAL A 131 8.96 -1.44 12.57
CA VAL A 131 8.14 -2.00 11.49
C VAL A 131 9.01 -2.11 10.24
N SER A 132 9.01 -3.27 9.61
CA SER A 132 9.57 -3.48 8.28
C SER A 132 8.46 -3.64 7.25
N LEU A 133 8.71 -3.23 6.04
CA LEU A 133 7.88 -3.51 4.88
C LEU A 133 8.63 -4.48 3.99
N VAL A 134 8.07 -5.68 3.81
CA VAL A 134 8.57 -6.66 2.84
C VAL A 134 7.83 -6.44 1.53
N SER A 135 8.55 -6.31 0.45
CA SER A 135 7.99 -6.07 -0.88
C SER A 135 8.45 -7.13 -1.86
N LEU A 136 7.52 -7.63 -2.67
CA LEU A 136 7.81 -8.52 -3.79
C LEU A 136 7.82 -7.69 -5.07
N TYR A 137 8.98 -7.57 -5.70
CA TYR A 137 9.23 -6.73 -6.86
C TYR A 137 9.51 -7.54 -8.11
N CYS A 138 8.83 -7.23 -9.20
CA CYS A 138 9.10 -7.79 -10.52
C CYS A 138 10.07 -6.86 -11.28
N SER A 139 11.34 -7.27 -11.40
CA SER A 139 12.40 -6.48 -12.02
C SER A 139 12.12 -6.14 -13.48
N LYS A 140 11.57 -7.10 -14.23
CA LYS A 140 11.26 -6.91 -15.66
C LYS A 140 10.19 -5.85 -15.91
N ARG A 141 9.28 -5.66 -14.97
CA ARG A 141 8.13 -4.76 -15.12
C ARG A 141 8.27 -3.47 -14.33
N GLY A 142 9.21 -3.41 -13.40
CA GLY A 142 9.36 -2.28 -12.49
C GLY A 142 8.19 -2.12 -11.50
N LEU A 143 7.54 -3.23 -11.09
CA LEU A 143 6.31 -3.20 -10.30
C LEU A 143 6.45 -4.01 -9.01
N ILE A 144 5.86 -3.49 -7.95
CA ILE A 144 5.64 -4.24 -6.70
C ILE A 144 4.36 -5.06 -6.87
N LEU A 145 4.48 -6.38 -6.76
CA LEU A 145 3.38 -7.33 -6.90
C LEU A 145 2.64 -7.57 -5.60
N GLY A 146 3.31 -7.38 -4.48
CA GLY A 146 2.73 -7.51 -3.15
C GLY A 146 3.64 -6.91 -2.12
N ASN A 147 3.07 -6.54 -0.99
CA ASN A 147 3.80 -6.10 0.18
C ASN A 147 3.15 -6.64 1.46
N ALA A 148 3.95 -6.79 2.50
CA ALA A 148 3.49 -7.18 3.82
C ALA A 148 4.24 -6.40 4.89
N GLN A 149 3.54 -6.06 5.95
CA GLN A 149 4.10 -5.39 7.11
C GLN A 149 4.59 -6.42 8.11
N VAL A 150 5.79 -6.23 8.62
CA VAL A 150 6.40 -7.04 9.68
C VAL A 150 6.61 -6.17 10.91
N ILE A 151 6.02 -6.56 12.03
CA ILE A 151 6.31 -5.97 13.35
C ILE A 151 7.29 -6.90 14.03
N ASN A 152 8.56 -6.52 14.13
CA ASN A 152 9.64 -7.40 14.58
C ASN A 152 9.46 -7.98 15.99
N SER A 153 8.74 -7.29 16.87
CA SER A 153 8.41 -7.77 18.22
C SER A 153 7.32 -8.84 18.25
N LYS A 154 6.57 -9.03 17.13
CA LYS A 154 5.41 -9.94 17.08
C LYS A 154 5.57 -11.08 16.09
N GLN A 155 6.37 -10.91 15.06
CA GLN A 155 6.43 -11.82 13.92
C GLN A 155 7.85 -12.01 13.40
N SER A 156 8.16 -13.21 12.93
CA SER A 156 9.36 -13.46 12.14
C SER A 156 9.14 -12.97 10.70
N GLU A 157 10.10 -12.26 10.15
CA GLU A 157 10.08 -11.81 8.75
C GLU A 157 9.90 -12.98 7.78
N ILE A 158 10.53 -14.13 8.07
CA ILE A 158 10.42 -15.35 7.27
C ILE A 158 8.98 -15.84 7.17
N SER A 159 8.24 -15.85 8.28
CA SER A 159 6.85 -16.30 8.28
C SER A 159 5.92 -15.36 7.50
N VAL A 160 6.23 -14.07 7.47
CA VAL A 160 5.49 -13.08 6.70
C VAL A 160 5.79 -13.21 5.22
N VAL A 161 7.05 -13.44 4.85
CA VAL A 161 7.47 -13.73 3.47
C VAL A 161 6.76 -14.98 2.93
N GLN A 162 6.71 -16.06 3.72
CA GLN A 162 5.98 -17.29 3.33
C GLN A 162 4.52 -16.99 2.98
N LYS A 163 3.81 -16.35 3.90
CA LYS A 163 2.40 -15.97 3.70
C LYS A 163 2.20 -15.06 2.50
N LEU A 164 3.13 -14.13 2.25
CA LEU A 164 3.07 -13.23 1.10
C LEU A 164 3.19 -14.02 -0.20
N ILE A 165 4.15 -14.94 -0.31
CA ILE A 165 4.34 -15.80 -1.48
C ILE A 165 3.11 -16.68 -1.71
N GLU A 166 2.60 -17.34 -0.67
CA GLU A 166 1.41 -18.18 -0.73
C GLU A 166 0.17 -17.41 -1.20
N SER A 167 0.00 -16.18 -0.71
CA SER A 167 -1.18 -15.35 -1.03
C SER A 167 -1.26 -14.94 -2.50
N LEU A 168 -0.13 -14.97 -3.22
CA LEU A 168 -0.04 -14.53 -4.60
C LEU A 168 -0.29 -15.66 -5.61
N ASP A 169 -0.29 -16.93 -5.16
CA ASP A 169 -0.46 -18.15 -5.99
C ASP A 169 0.31 -18.09 -7.32
N LEU A 170 1.57 -17.67 -7.25
CA LEU A 170 2.43 -17.51 -8.43
C LEU A 170 3.09 -18.83 -8.78
N LYS A 171 2.95 -19.27 -10.03
CA LYS A 171 3.52 -20.55 -10.52
C LYS A 171 4.54 -20.29 -11.63
N GLY A 172 5.64 -21.06 -11.59
CA GLY A 172 6.65 -21.02 -12.63
C GLY A 172 7.48 -19.73 -12.68
N VAL A 173 7.62 -19.04 -11.58
CA VAL A 173 8.44 -17.83 -11.42
C VAL A 173 9.72 -18.14 -10.65
N PHE A 174 10.74 -17.29 -10.80
CA PHE A 174 11.98 -17.39 -10.02
C PHE A 174 11.99 -16.33 -8.92
N PHE A 175 12.35 -16.74 -7.72
CA PHE A 175 12.49 -15.80 -6.58
C PHE A 175 13.97 -15.54 -6.29
N SER A 176 14.31 -14.26 -6.16
CA SER A 176 15.59 -13.80 -5.60
C SER A 176 15.34 -13.30 -4.18
N LEU A 177 16.04 -13.90 -3.23
CA LEU A 177 15.91 -13.65 -1.81
C LEU A 177 17.27 -13.27 -1.23
N ASP A 178 17.29 -12.42 -0.22
CA ASP A 178 18.50 -12.24 0.60
C ASP A 178 18.84 -13.54 1.35
N ALA A 179 20.12 -13.73 1.67
CA ALA A 179 20.63 -14.90 2.35
C ALA A 179 19.90 -15.22 3.67
N LEU A 180 19.41 -14.20 4.38
CA LEU A 180 18.59 -14.34 5.59
C LEU A 180 17.27 -15.07 5.34
N HIS A 181 16.74 -15.00 4.14
CA HIS A 181 15.49 -15.65 3.74
C HIS A 181 15.70 -17.00 3.06
N CYS A 182 16.94 -17.36 2.69
CA CYS A 182 17.28 -18.65 2.07
C CYS A 182 17.32 -19.78 3.10
N GLN A 183 16.24 -19.96 3.87
CA GLN A 183 16.13 -21.03 4.86
C GLN A 183 15.32 -22.21 4.31
N LYS A 184 15.62 -23.43 4.82
CA LYS A 184 14.93 -24.69 4.42
C LYS A 184 13.41 -24.62 4.46
N LYS A 185 12.83 -23.75 5.28
CA LYS A 185 11.37 -23.56 5.40
C LYS A 185 10.71 -22.89 4.19
N LEU A 186 11.48 -22.15 3.37
CA LEU A 186 10.96 -21.50 2.15
C LEU A 186 11.11 -22.37 0.91
N GLN A 187 12.00 -23.39 0.93
CA GLN A 187 12.26 -24.26 -0.21
C GLN A 187 11.02 -24.96 -0.81
N PRO A 188 10.02 -25.42 -0.03
CA PRO A 188 8.83 -26.06 -0.59
C PRO A 188 7.87 -25.12 -1.33
N LEU A 189 8.05 -23.80 -1.18
CA LEU A 189 7.19 -22.76 -1.77
C LEU A 189 7.80 -22.12 -3.02
N LEU A 190 9.08 -22.36 -3.27
CA LEU A 190 9.84 -21.83 -4.41
C LEU A 190 10.00 -22.92 -5.49
#